data_f53d93cf7a15d0feaf9711bdb45bec04
#
_entry.id   f53d93cf7a15d0feaf9711bdb45bec04
#
_cell.length_a   1.000
_cell.length_b   1.000
_cell.length_c   1.000
_cell.angle_alpha   90.00
_cell.angle_beta   90.00
_cell.angle_gamma   90.00
#
_symmetry.space_group_name_H-M   'P 1'
#
loop_
_entity.id
_entity.type
_entity.pdbx_description
1 polymer ?
#
loop_
_entity_poly.entity_id
_entity_poly.type
_entity_poly.pdbx_seq_one_letter_code
_entity_poly.pdbx_strand_id
1 'polypeptide(L)'
;DVGKKRSMNQDSIFYTDEAVGPVQNLYIVADGMGGHKAGDVASRTAIEAATEYIRESETRNPVTLLKRSIIYANDKVYKLALSDPDDYAGMGTTFVAAIIDDGTMYVANIGDSRLYIVNSEIKQITMDHSLVEELIRNGQLDRNKGRNHPEKNIITRALGIGDGVVPDFFEVELASDDKVLLCSDGLSNMIEDDEIRDIISGTDDLNEACRKLIDRANYYGGKDNISAVVVAIDWEE
;
A
#
# COMPACT_ATOMS: atom_id res chain seq x y z
N ASP A 1 3.75 12.73 0.92
CA ASP A 1 4.31 13.82 1.76
C ASP A 1 5.34 13.25 2.74
N VAL A 2 6.36 14.04 3.07
CA VAL A 2 7.44 13.59 3.98
C VAL A 2 7.01 13.51 5.45
N GLY A 3 5.87 14.10 5.78
CA GLY A 3 5.45 14.27 7.16
C GLY A 3 6.22 15.40 7.89
N LYS A 4 6.08 15.43 9.23
CA LYS A 4 6.71 16.47 10.06
C LYS A 4 7.93 15.99 10.85
N LYS A 5 8.20 14.69 10.87
CA LYS A 5 9.26 14.08 11.70
C LYS A 5 10.36 13.43 10.89
N ARG A 6 10.07 13.00 9.68
CA ARG A 6 11.06 12.41 8.78
C ARG A 6 11.78 13.53 8.00
N SER A 7 12.99 13.26 7.56
CA SER A 7 13.78 14.18 6.73
C SER A 7 13.74 13.82 5.25
N MET A 8 13.24 12.61 4.93
CA MET A 8 13.17 12.05 3.58
C MET A 8 11.86 11.30 3.42
N ASN A 9 11.30 11.33 2.21
CA ASN A 9 10.20 10.46 1.84
C ASN A 9 10.75 9.14 1.32
N GLN A 10 10.40 8.04 1.98
CA GLN A 10 10.75 6.68 1.59
C GLN A 10 9.54 5.92 1.01
N ASP A 11 8.37 6.54 1.01
CA ASP A 11 7.21 6.03 0.31
C ASP A 11 7.33 6.25 -1.20
N SER A 12 6.79 5.35 -1.97
CA SER A 12 6.60 5.47 -3.41
C SER A 12 5.18 5.08 -3.79
N ILE A 13 4.62 5.74 -4.81
CA ILE A 13 3.30 5.45 -5.34
C ILE A 13 3.35 5.31 -6.85
N PHE A 14 2.44 4.50 -7.38
CA PHE A 14 2.14 4.44 -8.81
C PHE A 14 0.63 4.34 -9.00
N TYR A 15 0.08 5.11 -9.90
CA TYR A 15 -1.34 5.06 -10.25
C TYR A 15 -1.54 5.44 -11.72
N THR A 16 -2.42 4.73 -12.37
CA THR A 16 -2.85 5.05 -13.72
C THR A 16 -4.19 4.39 -14.03
N ASP A 17 -5.03 5.12 -14.76
CA ASP A 17 -6.25 4.63 -15.39
C ASP A 17 -6.01 4.25 -16.86
N GLU A 18 -4.76 4.39 -17.33
CA GLU A 18 -4.34 3.95 -18.65
C GLU A 18 -3.77 2.53 -18.59
N ALA A 19 -3.86 1.82 -19.71
CA ALA A 19 -3.41 0.44 -19.79
C ALA A 19 -1.91 0.26 -19.49
N VAL A 20 -1.61 -0.71 -18.63
CA VAL A 20 -0.25 -1.19 -18.35
C VAL A 20 -0.15 -2.65 -18.80
N GLY A 21 0.42 -2.86 -19.99
CA GLY A 21 0.45 -4.19 -20.61
C GLY A 21 -0.96 -4.76 -20.78
N PRO A 22 -1.29 -5.90 -20.17
CA PRO A 22 -2.59 -6.55 -20.37
C PRO A 22 -3.73 -6.02 -19.48
N VAL A 23 -3.47 -5.11 -18.54
CA VAL A 23 -4.48 -4.55 -17.62
C VAL A 23 -4.80 -3.09 -17.95
N GLN A 24 -6.02 -2.65 -17.64
CA GLN A 24 -6.50 -1.31 -18.01
C GLN A 24 -6.13 -0.22 -17.01
N ASN A 25 -5.75 -0.61 -15.80
CA ASN A 25 -5.37 0.28 -14.70
C ASN A 25 -4.42 -0.42 -13.75
N LEU A 26 -3.73 0.36 -12.90
CA LEU A 26 -2.87 -0.18 -11.86
C LEU A 26 -2.62 0.88 -10.78
N TYR A 27 -2.81 0.50 -9.52
CA TYR A 27 -2.60 1.36 -8.37
C TYR A 27 -1.68 0.67 -7.38
N ILE A 28 -0.62 1.34 -6.92
CA ILE A 28 0.36 0.77 -5.99
C ILE A 28 0.77 1.82 -4.96
N VAL A 29 0.88 1.41 -3.70
CA VAL A 29 1.56 2.14 -2.62
C VAL A 29 2.61 1.22 -2.01
N ALA A 30 3.80 1.74 -1.82
CA ALA A 30 4.94 1.04 -1.23
C ALA A 30 5.62 1.95 -0.20
N ASP A 31 5.70 1.50 1.04
CA ASP A 31 6.37 2.18 2.16
C ASP A 31 7.74 1.55 2.38
N GLY A 32 8.76 2.31 2.07
CA GLY A 32 10.14 1.83 2.09
C GLY A 32 10.76 1.88 3.47
N MET A 33 11.41 0.82 3.87
CA MET A 33 12.13 0.72 5.13
C MET A 33 13.61 0.41 4.92
N GLY A 34 14.43 0.97 5.77
CA GLY A 34 15.89 0.80 5.75
C GLY A 34 16.61 2.03 6.29
N GLY A 35 17.90 1.86 6.58
CA GLY A 35 18.74 2.97 7.01
C GLY A 35 18.97 3.99 5.88
N HIS A 36 19.16 5.26 6.23
CA HIS A 36 19.51 6.34 5.29
C HIS A 36 18.56 6.41 4.09
N LYS A 37 19.07 6.12 2.88
CA LYS A 37 18.31 6.16 1.60
C LYS A 37 17.77 4.79 1.16
N ALA A 38 18.06 3.75 1.92
CA ALA A 38 17.76 2.38 1.50
C ALA A 38 16.25 2.13 1.32
N GLY A 39 15.40 2.72 2.17
CA GLY A 39 13.95 2.61 2.04
C GLY A 39 13.40 3.26 0.76
N ASP A 40 13.85 4.48 0.41
CA ASP A 40 13.47 5.14 -0.87
C ASP A 40 13.88 4.29 -2.08
N VAL A 41 15.08 3.72 -2.05
CA VAL A 41 15.56 2.82 -3.11
C VAL A 41 14.70 1.56 -3.18
N ALA A 42 14.34 0.96 -2.03
CA ALA A 42 13.55 -0.26 -1.98
C ALA A 42 12.13 -0.06 -2.55
N SER A 43 11.42 0.97 -2.08
CA SER A 43 10.03 1.23 -2.51
C SER A 43 9.96 1.57 -4.00
N ARG A 44 10.87 2.44 -4.48
CA ARG A 44 10.95 2.81 -5.90
C ARG A 44 11.31 1.61 -6.78
N THR A 45 12.35 0.84 -6.43
CA THR A 45 12.76 -0.36 -7.18
C THR A 45 11.64 -1.39 -7.25
N ALA A 46 10.88 -1.57 -6.16
CA ALA A 46 9.76 -2.51 -6.13
C ALA A 46 8.66 -2.11 -7.11
N ILE A 47 8.27 -0.83 -7.12
CA ILE A 47 7.25 -0.31 -8.04
C ILE A 47 7.72 -0.39 -9.50
N GLU A 48 8.94 0.06 -9.78
CA GLU A 48 9.51 0.03 -11.13
C GLU A 48 9.57 -1.41 -11.68
N ALA A 49 10.08 -2.35 -10.89
CA ALA A 49 10.17 -3.76 -11.29
C ALA A 49 8.78 -4.41 -11.48
N ALA A 50 7.83 -4.16 -10.56
CA ALA A 50 6.48 -4.69 -10.71
C ALA A 50 5.79 -4.16 -11.95
N THR A 51 5.92 -2.86 -12.22
CA THR A 51 5.32 -2.18 -13.38
C THR A 51 5.96 -2.65 -14.68
N GLU A 52 7.30 -2.81 -14.72
CA GLU A 52 8.05 -3.38 -15.84
C GLU A 52 7.53 -4.78 -16.18
N TYR A 53 7.44 -5.66 -15.17
CA TYR A 53 6.94 -7.02 -15.35
C TYR A 53 5.51 -7.05 -15.90
N ILE A 54 4.60 -6.23 -15.35
CA ILE A 54 3.22 -6.14 -15.80
C ILE A 54 3.15 -5.67 -17.25
N ARG A 55 3.92 -4.64 -17.60
CA ARG A 55 3.94 -4.06 -18.96
C ARG A 55 4.38 -5.05 -20.04
N GLU A 56 5.33 -5.93 -19.69
CA GLU A 56 5.89 -6.93 -20.62
C GLU A 56 5.15 -8.27 -20.61
N SER A 57 4.17 -8.44 -19.71
CA SER A 57 3.46 -9.71 -19.54
C SER A 57 2.36 -9.90 -20.59
N GLU A 58 2.21 -11.13 -21.04
CA GLU A 58 1.06 -11.58 -21.84
C GLU A 58 -0.08 -12.16 -20.98
N THR A 59 0.15 -12.32 -19.68
CA THR A 59 -0.80 -12.90 -18.73
C THR A 59 -1.92 -11.90 -18.42
N ARG A 60 -3.17 -12.26 -18.73
CA ARG A 60 -4.34 -11.43 -18.47
C ARG A 60 -5.02 -11.69 -17.13
N ASN A 61 -4.73 -12.81 -16.48
CA ASN A 61 -5.32 -13.10 -15.16
C ASN A 61 -4.71 -12.18 -14.09
N PRO A 62 -5.48 -11.27 -13.48
CA PRO A 62 -4.97 -10.23 -12.59
C PRO A 62 -4.23 -10.80 -11.36
N VAL A 63 -4.75 -11.87 -10.75
CA VAL A 63 -4.13 -12.50 -9.58
C VAL A 63 -2.77 -13.10 -9.92
N THR A 64 -2.70 -13.82 -11.05
CA THR A 64 -1.44 -14.41 -11.52
C THR A 64 -0.43 -13.33 -11.89
N LEU A 65 -0.89 -12.24 -12.50
CA LEU A 65 -0.08 -11.11 -12.91
C LEU A 65 0.50 -10.39 -11.69
N LEU A 66 -0.33 -10.02 -10.72
CA LEU A 66 0.10 -9.42 -9.46
C LEU A 66 1.08 -10.33 -8.70
N LYS A 67 0.78 -11.61 -8.61
CA LYS A 67 1.66 -12.56 -7.93
C LYS A 67 3.06 -12.60 -8.55
N ARG A 68 3.13 -12.70 -9.88
CA ARG A 68 4.42 -12.81 -10.59
C ARG A 68 5.18 -11.49 -10.57
N SER A 69 4.50 -10.35 -10.69
CA SER A 69 5.12 -9.03 -10.60
C SER A 69 5.75 -8.79 -9.23
N ILE A 70 5.06 -9.19 -8.16
CA ILE A 70 5.57 -9.08 -6.79
C ILE A 70 6.80 -9.99 -6.56
N ILE A 71 6.76 -11.23 -7.07
CA ILE A 71 7.92 -12.13 -6.98
C ILE A 71 9.12 -11.54 -7.73
N TYR A 72 8.90 -10.99 -8.91
CA TYR A 72 9.94 -10.33 -9.70
C TYR A 72 10.49 -9.08 -8.99
N ALA A 73 9.61 -8.25 -8.44
CA ALA A 73 10.00 -7.08 -7.66
C ALA A 73 10.81 -7.45 -6.42
N ASN A 74 10.39 -8.50 -5.68
CA ASN A 74 11.14 -9.02 -4.54
C ASN A 74 12.56 -9.43 -4.93
N ASP A 75 12.72 -10.18 -6.00
CA ASP A 75 14.02 -10.62 -6.50
C ASP A 75 14.93 -9.43 -6.84
N LYS A 76 14.39 -8.38 -7.47
CA LYS A 76 15.14 -7.16 -7.79
C LYS A 76 15.61 -6.41 -6.55
N VAL A 77 14.71 -6.17 -5.58
CA VAL A 77 15.06 -5.45 -4.34
C VAL A 77 16.04 -6.28 -3.50
N TYR A 78 15.79 -7.59 -3.35
CA TYR A 78 16.68 -8.47 -2.58
C TYR A 78 18.08 -8.56 -3.18
N LYS A 79 18.21 -8.72 -4.50
CA LYS A 79 19.51 -8.72 -5.19
C LYS A 79 20.23 -7.40 -5.06
N LEU A 80 19.51 -6.28 -5.13
CA LEU A 80 20.10 -4.96 -4.93
C LEU A 80 20.63 -4.80 -3.50
N ALA A 81 19.88 -5.26 -2.48
CA ALA A 81 20.31 -5.26 -1.09
C ALA A 81 21.60 -6.08 -0.87
N LEU A 82 21.76 -7.21 -1.59
CA LEU A 82 22.95 -8.04 -1.53
C LEU A 82 24.15 -7.47 -2.30
N SER A 83 23.92 -6.63 -3.31
CA SER A 83 24.98 -6.08 -4.16
C SER A 83 25.79 -4.99 -3.48
N ASP A 84 25.20 -4.30 -2.52
CA ASP A 84 25.84 -3.24 -1.72
C ASP A 84 25.34 -3.31 -0.27
N PRO A 85 25.90 -4.25 0.53
CA PRO A 85 25.48 -4.43 1.91
C PRO A 85 25.81 -3.24 2.83
N ASP A 86 26.77 -2.39 2.46
CA ASP A 86 27.15 -1.24 3.27
C ASP A 86 26.04 -0.16 3.23
N ASP A 87 25.43 0.04 2.06
CA ASP A 87 24.37 1.05 1.88
C ASP A 87 22.95 0.47 1.98
N TYR A 88 22.74 -0.82 1.61
CA TYR A 88 21.40 -1.39 1.41
C TYR A 88 21.08 -2.61 2.27
N ALA A 89 21.93 -2.98 3.25
CA ALA A 89 21.63 -4.12 4.10
C ALA A 89 20.30 -3.98 4.81
N GLY A 90 19.45 -4.99 4.66
CA GLY A 90 18.14 -5.04 5.34
C GLY A 90 17.10 -4.05 4.80
N MET A 91 17.33 -3.44 3.63
CA MET A 91 16.28 -2.66 2.98
C MET A 91 15.12 -3.55 2.57
N GLY A 92 13.93 -2.97 2.61
CA GLY A 92 12.71 -3.61 2.16
C GLY A 92 11.60 -2.60 1.96
N THR A 93 10.43 -3.07 1.60
CA THR A 93 9.28 -2.20 1.45
C THR A 93 7.98 -2.97 1.67
N THR A 94 6.94 -2.30 2.14
CA THR A 94 5.57 -2.79 1.99
C THR A 94 5.20 -2.74 0.52
N PHE A 95 4.12 -3.40 0.15
CA PHE A 95 3.60 -3.34 -1.21
C PHE A 95 2.11 -3.67 -1.20
N VAL A 96 1.27 -2.69 -1.44
CA VAL A 96 -0.15 -2.89 -1.69
C VAL A 96 -0.48 -2.45 -3.11
N ALA A 97 -1.09 -3.36 -3.87
CA ALA A 97 -1.42 -3.11 -5.27
C ALA A 97 -2.85 -3.54 -5.59
N ALA A 98 -3.50 -2.80 -6.48
CA ALA A 98 -4.84 -3.11 -6.97
C ALA A 98 -4.92 -3.00 -8.50
N ILE A 99 -5.70 -3.91 -9.09
CA ILE A 99 -6.15 -3.90 -10.49
C ILE A 99 -7.66 -4.02 -10.45
N ILE A 100 -8.37 -3.19 -11.22
CA ILE A 100 -9.83 -3.27 -11.38
C ILE A 100 -10.12 -3.76 -12.79
N ASP A 101 -10.86 -4.86 -12.90
CA ASP A 101 -11.24 -5.48 -14.17
C ASP A 101 -12.69 -5.96 -14.08
N ASP A 102 -13.52 -5.52 -15.00
CA ASP A 102 -14.93 -5.90 -15.12
C ASP A 102 -15.69 -5.89 -13.78
N GLY A 103 -15.62 -4.77 -13.05
CA GLY A 103 -16.34 -4.61 -11.78
C GLY A 103 -15.71 -5.30 -10.56
N THR A 104 -14.65 -6.05 -10.77
CA THR A 104 -13.95 -6.76 -9.71
C THR A 104 -12.58 -6.12 -9.45
N MET A 105 -12.29 -5.84 -8.20
CA MET A 105 -10.97 -5.38 -7.75
C MET A 105 -10.15 -6.56 -7.23
N TYR A 106 -8.97 -6.73 -7.81
CA TYR A 106 -7.97 -7.71 -7.40
C TYR A 106 -6.87 -7.01 -6.63
N VAL A 107 -6.64 -7.40 -5.39
CA VAL A 107 -5.69 -6.77 -4.47
C VAL A 107 -4.62 -7.75 -4.07
N ALA A 108 -3.37 -7.27 -4.04
CA ALA A 108 -2.25 -8.00 -3.43
C ALA A 108 -1.63 -7.14 -2.34
N ASN A 109 -1.29 -7.75 -1.19
CA ASN A 109 -0.73 -7.03 -0.05
C ASN A 109 0.47 -7.75 0.56
N ILE A 110 1.49 -6.96 0.89
CA ILE A 110 2.64 -7.32 1.73
C ILE A 110 2.96 -6.13 2.63
N GLY A 111 2.98 -6.35 3.94
CA GLY A 111 3.24 -5.29 4.92
C GLY A 111 1.97 -4.76 5.57
N ASP A 112 2.03 -3.56 6.09
CA ASP A 112 0.98 -2.87 6.84
C ASP A 112 0.46 -1.60 6.15
N SER A 113 0.86 -1.35 4.90
CA SER A 113 0.13 -0.45 4.01
C SER A 113 -1.24 -1.04 3.71
N ARG A 114 -2.25 -0.18 3.61
CA ARG A 114 -3.63 -0.65 3.60
C ARG A 114 -4.38 -0.26 2.34
N LEU A 115 -5.40 -1.07 2.04
CA LEU A 115 -6.42 -0.74 1.06
C LEU A 115 -7.80 -0.79 1.73
N TYR A 116 -8.59 0.26 1.50
CA TYR A 116 -9.96 0.39 1.99
C TYR A 116 -10.94 0.57 0.84
N ILE A 117 -12.17 0.10 1.04
CA ILE A 117 -13.35 0.55 0.30
C ILE A 117 -14.09 1.55 1.18
N VAL A 118 -14.48 2.66 0.57
CA VAL A 118 -15.15 3.79 1.23
C VAL A 118 -16.42 4.14 0.45
N ASN A 119 -17.55 4.02 1.13
CA ASN A 119 -18.88 4.47 0.68
C ASN A 119 -19.63 5.10 1.88
N SER A 120 -20.83 4.68 2.21
CA SER A 120 -21.51 5.05 3.47
C SER A 120 -20.78 4.51 4.71
N GLU A 121 -19.94 3.49 4.51
CA GLU A 121 -19.06 2.89 5.51
C GLU A 121 -17.61 2.92 5.03
N ILE A 122 -16.69 2.54 5.90
CA ILE A 122 -15.30 2.28 5.53
C ILE A 122 -14.95 0.85 5.92
N LYS A 123 -14.32 0.13 4.99
CA LYS A 123 -13.91 -1.26 5.21
C LYS A 123 -12.48 -1.46 4.76
N GLN A 124 -11.60 -1.82 5.70
CA GLN A 124 -10.26 -2.30 5.36
C GLN A 124 -10.37 -3.67 4.67
N ILE A 125 -9.82 -3.79 3.48
CA ILE A 125 -9.78 -5.03 2.68
C ILE A 125 -8.52 -5.82 2.97
N THR A 126 -7.38 -5.15 3.04
CA THR A 126 -6.10 -5.78 3.37
C THR A 126 -6.02 -6.15 4.84
N MET A 127 -5.12 -7.08 5.15
CA MET A 127 -4.79 -7.44 6.53
C MET A 127 -3.33 -7.08 6.77
N ASP A 128 -3.07 -6.35 7.85
CA ASP A 128 -1.71 -5.91 8.16
C ASP A 128 -0.81 -7.11 8.48
N HIS A 129 0.35 -7.16 7.86
CA HIS A 129 1.41 -8.08 8.27
C HIS A 129 2.23 -7.42 9.37
N SER A 130 1.66 -7.31 10.56
CA SER A 130 2.27 -6.71 11.73
C SER A 130 2.17 -7.64 12.94
N LEU A 131 3.10 -7.48 13.88
CA LEU A 131 3.08 -8.23 15.14
C LEU A 131 1.76 -8.01 15.89
N VAL A 132 1.26 -6.78 15.88
CA VAL A 132 0.01 -6.43 16.56
C VAL A 132 -1.19 -7.15 15.96
N GLU A 133 -1.29 -7.21 14.64
CA GLU A 133 -2.38 -7.94 13.98
C GLU A 133 -2.29 -9.45 14.24
N GLU A 134 -1.09 -10.01 14.30
CA GLU A 134 -0.90 -11.42 14.70
C GLU A 134 -1.37 -11.68 16.14
N LEU A 135 -1.05 -10.78 17.08
CA LEU A 135 -1.52 -10.88 18.47
C LEU A 135 -3.06 -10.79 18.58
N ILE A 136 -3.68 -9.90 17.78
CA ILE A 136 -5.14 -9.74 17.74
C ILE A 136 -5.79 -11.03 17.21
N ARG A 137 -5.29 -11.57 16.10
CA ARG A 137 -5.82 -12.80 15.48
C ARG A 137 -5.70 -14.02 16.39
N ASN A 138 -4.63 -14.07 17.18
CA ASN A 138 -4.43 -15.16 18.16
C ASN A 138 -5.22 -14.94 19.46
N GLY A 139 -6.02 -13.87 19.57
CA GLY A 139 -6.79 -13.55 20.77
C GLY A 139 -5.94 -13.09 21.96
N GLN A 140 -4.69 -12.72 21.72
CA GLN A 140 -3.74 -12.27 22.75
C GLN A 140 -3.82 -10.75 22.98
N LEU A 141 -4.40 -10.00 22.04
CA LEU A 141 -4.60 -8.56 22.14
C LEU A 141 -6.00 -8.18 21.65
N ASP A 142 -6.68 -7.30 22.39
CA ASP A 142 -7.93 -6.69 21.98
C ASP A 142 -7.67 -5.70 20.81
N ARG A 143 -8.48 -5.74 19.73
CA ARG A 143 -8.34 -4.87 18.57
C ARG A 143 -8.32 -3.37 18.94
N ASN A 144 -9.15 -2.97 19.90
CA ASN A 144 -9.20 -1.58 20.39
C ASN A 144 -7.88 -1.10 21.04
N LYS A 145 -7.01 -2.04 21.46
CA LYS A 145 -5.71 -1.72 22.05
C LYS A 145 -4.57 -1.74 21.02
N GLY A 146 -4.80 -2.30 19.84
CA GLY A 146 -3.78 -2.47 18.81
C GLY A 146 -3.16 -1.16 18.36
N ARG A 147 -4.00 -0.16 18.08
CA ARG A 147 -3.58 1.17 17.57
C ARG A 147 -2.56 1.89 18.48
N ASN A 148 -2.64 1.68 19.79
CA ASN A 148 -1.76 2.31 20.78
C ASN A 148 -0.70 1.35 21.33
N HIS A 149 -0.54 0.16 20.73
CA HIS A 149 0.46 -0.81 21.18
C HIS A 149 1.89 -0.29 20.92
N PRO A 150 2.84 -0.49 21.86
CA PRO A 150 4.23 -0.04 21.69
C PRO A 150 4.91 -0.61 20.45
N GLU A 151 4.57 -1.83 20.07
CA GLU A 151 5.17 -2.59 18.97
C GLU A 151 4.30 -2.56 17.69
N LYS A 152 3.40 -1.59 17.56
CA LYS A 152 2.48 -1.49 16.40
C LYS A 152 3.18 -1.33 15.05
N ASN A 153 4.39 -0.78 15.04
CA ASN A 153 5.16 -0.56 13.82
C ASN A 153 6.10 -1.73 13.48
N ILE A 154 5.99 -2.87 14.19
CA ILE A 154 6.76 -4.08 13.84
C ILE A 154 6.01 -4.84 12.77
N ILE A 155 6.51 -4.77 11.52
CA ILE A 155 5.99 -5.57 10.41
C ILE A 155 6.62 -6.96 10.39
N THR A 156 5.83 -7.96 9.99
CA THR A 156 6.25 -9.37 9.96
C THR A 156 6.54 -9.87 8.56
N ARG A 157 6.12 -9.13 7.52
CA ARG A 157 6.42 -9.41 6.12
C ARG A 157 6.71 -8.13 5.36
N ALA A 158 7.76 -8.17 4.55
CA ALA A 158 8.12 -7.11 3.63
C ALA A 158 8.75 -7.68 2.37
N LEU A 159 8.68 -6.93 1.30
CA LEU A 159 9.31 -7.22 0.03
C LEU A 159 10.80 -6.83 0.10
N GLY A 160 11.68 -7.67 -0.42
CA GLY A 160 13.12 -7.42 -0.49
C GLY A 160 13.96 -7.91 0.70
N ILE A 161 13.33 -8.40 1.79
CA ILE A 161 14.06 -8.88 2.98
C ILE A 161 14.65 -10.28 2.80
N GLY A 162 14.09 -11.08 1.92
CA GLY A 162 14.50 -12.47 1.67
C GLY A 162 14.37 -12.88 0.21
N ASP A 163 14.86 -14.06 -0.11
CA ASP A 163 14.80 -14.66 -1.46
C ASP A 163 13.39 -15.06 -1.90
N GLY A 164 12.44 -15.09 -0.97
CA GLY A 164 11.04 -15.42 -1.23
C GLY A 164 10.08 -14.48 -0.52
N VAL A 165 8.89 -14.31 -1.09
CA VAL A 165 7.82 -13.49 -0.56
C VAL A 165 6.47 -14.16 -0.79
N VAL A 166 5.57 -14.05 0.20
CA VAL A 166 4.22 -14.58 0.12
C VAL A 166 3.22 -13.44 0.33
N PRO A 167 2.65 -12.89 -0.76
CA PRO A 167 1.60 -11.88 -0.68
C PRO A 167 0.26 -12.51 -0.30
N ASP A 168 -0.58 -11.73 0.39
CA ASP A 168 -1.99 -12.04 0.54
C ASP A 168 -2.76 -11.45 -0.65
N PHE A 169 -3.84 -12.14 -1.08
CA PHE A 169 -4.68 -11.73 -2.20
C PHE A 169 -6.13 -11.58 -1.75
N PHE A 170 -6.79 -10.56 -2.29
CA PHE A 170 -8.21 -10.32 -2.05
C PHE A 170 -8.89 -10.05 -3.39
N GLU A 171 -10.12 -10.48 -3.52
CA GLU A 171 -10.99 -10.26 -4.67
C GLU A 171 -12.30 -9.67 -4.15
N VAL A 172 -12.70 -8.52 -4.67
CA VAL A 172 -13.84 -7.75 -4.17
C VAL A 172 -14.65 -7.20 -5.34
N GLU A 173 -15.94 -7.50 -5.36
CA GLU A 173 -16.88 -6.84 -6.27
C GLU A 173 -17.11 -5.40 -5.80
N LEU A 174 -17.02 -4.45 -6.73
CA LEU A 174 -17.18 -3.02 -6.47
C LEU A 174 -18.58 -2.55 -6.89
N ALA A 175 -19.17 -1.66 -6.09
CA ALA A 175 -20.37 -0.91 -6.44
C ALA A 175 -20.01 0.45 -7.08
N SER A 176 -20.95 1.05 -7.79
CA SER A 176 -20.73 2.32 -8.50
C SER A 176 -20.45 3.53 -7.60
N ASP A 177 -20.82 3.44 -6.33
CA ASP A 177 -20.60 4.49 -5.33
C ASP A 177 -19.37 4.25 -4.46
N ASP A 178 -18.64 3.12 -4.69
CA ASP A 178 -17.44 2.82 -3.97
C ASP A 178 -16.30 3.75 -4.38
N LYS A 179 -15.54 4.20 -3.39
CA LYS A 179 -14.22 4.78 -3.58
C LYS A 179 -13.18 3.86 -2.96
N VAL A 180 -12.04 3.75 -3.58
CA VAL A 180 -10.93 2.92 -3.08
C VAL A 180 -9.82 3.83 -2.58
N LEU A 181 -9.29 3.55 -1.39
CA LEU A 181 -8.12 4.23 -0.83
C LEU A 181 -6.99 3.21 -0.64
N LEU A 182 -5.83 3.46 -1.25
CA LEU A 182 -4.58 2.82 -0.87
C LEU A 182 -3.74 3.83 -0.08
N CYS A 183 -3.13 3.43 1.03
CA CYS A 183 -2.32 4.34 1.83
C CYS A 183 -1.19 3.62 2.59
N SER A 184 -0.12 4.37 2.91
CA SER A 184 0.89 3.93 3.87
C SER A 184 0.42 4.09 5.31
N ASP A 185 1.15 3.49 6.25
CA ASP A 185 0.84 3.50 7.68
C ASP A 185 0.89 4.92 8.29
N GLY A 186 1.68 5.82 7.70
CA GLY A 186 1.72 7.22 8.10
C GLY A 186 0.40 7.97 7.94
N LEU A 187 -0.52 7.47 7.11
CA LEU A 187 -1.90 7.95 7.06
C LEU A 187 -2.75 7.23 8.11
N SER A 188 -2.86 5.91 8.02
CA SER A 188 -3.79 5.11 8.82
C SER A 188 -3.44 5.08 10.31
N ASN A 189 -2.18 5.30 10.67
CA ASN A 189 -1.75 5.48 12.06
C ASN A 189 -2.11 6.84 12.65
N MET A 190 -2.36 7.86 11.80
CA MET A 190 -2.64 9.23 12.24
C MET A 190 -4.13 9.56 12.25
N ILE A 191 -4.90 9.04 11.29
CA ILE A 191 -6.34 9.36 11.14
C ILE A 191 -7.16 8.12 11.48
N GLU A 192 -8.28 8.28 12.18
CA GLU A 192 -9.23 7.20 12.44
C GLU A 192 -10.04 6.88 11.18
N ASP A 193 -10.46 5.62 11.04
CA ASP A 193 -11.15 5.14 9.84
C ASP A 193 -12.43 5.96 9.54
N ASP A 194 -13.23 6.28 10.56
CA ASP A 194 -14.43 7.12 10.39
C ASP A 194 -14.11 8.51 9.82
N GLU A 195 -13.00 9.11 10.25
CA GLU A 195 -12.58 10.43 9.75
C GLU A 195 -12.02 10.33 8.31
N ILE A 196 -11.34 9.24 7.97
CA ILE A 196 -10.92 8.95 6.58
C ILE A 196 -12.17 8.87 5.69
N ARG A 197 -13.19 8.11 6.11
CA ARG A 197 -14.47 8.03 5.40
C ARG A 197 -15.10 9.40 5.19
N ASP A 198 -15.21 10.18 6.24
CA ASP A 198 -15.87 11.49 6.19
C ASP A 198 -15.17 12.47 5.25
N ILE A 199 -13.83 12.43 5.20
CA ILE A 199 -13.04 13.24 4.28
C ILE A 199 -13.26 12.80 2.83
N ILE A 200 -13.19 11.49 2.54
CA ILE A 200 -13.32 10.96 1.18
C ILE A 200 -14.75 11.13 0.67
N SER A 201 -15.77 10.80 1.50
CA SER A 201 -17.16 10.90 1.11
C SER A 201 -17.66 12.36 1.01
N GLY A 202 -17.11 13.25 1.82
CA GLY A 202 -17.44 14.67 1.83
C GLY A 202 -16.69 15.53 0.82
N THR A 203 -15.92 14.91 -0.11
CA THR A 203 -15.10 15.64 -1.08
C THR A 203 -15.28 15.04 -2.48
N ASP A 204 -15.78 15.85 -3.43
CA ASP A 204 -16.02 15.39 -4.81
C ASP A 204 -14.71 15.30 -5.60
N ASP A 205 -13.80 16.26 -5.44
CA ASP A 205 -12.48 16.26 -6.11
C ASP A 205 -11.52 15.32 -5.37
N LEU A 206 -11.10 14.25 -6.04
CA LEU A 206 -10.21 13.24 -5.47
C LEU A 206 -8.83 13.81 -5.09
N ASN A 207 -8.31 14.78 -5.84
CA ASN A 207 -7.05 15.43 -5.49
C ASN A 207 -7.20 16.28 -4.22
N GLU A 208 -8.35 16.92 -4.04
CA GLU A 208 -8.64 17.66 -2.81
C GLU A 208 -8.82 16.68 -1.63
N ALA A 209 -9.47 15.54 -1.83
CA ALA A 209 -9.60 14.49 -0.81
C ALA A 209 -8.22 14.01 -0.36
N CYS A 210 -7.31 13.69 -1.29
CA CYS A 210 -5.94 13.31 -0.97
C CYS A 210 -5.21 14.41 -0.17
N ARG A 211 -5.32 15.69 -0.58
CA ARG A 211 -4.70 16.81 0.17
C ARG A 211 -5.25 16.91 1.58
N LYS A 212 -6.57 16.83 1.75
CA LYS A 212 -7.20 16.88 3.09
C LYS A 212 -6.73 15.74 3.98
N LEU A 213 -6.59 14.53 3.43
CA LEU A 213 -6.05 13.37 4.17
C LEU A 213 -4.61 13.63 4.63
N ILE A 214 -3.73 14.08 3.73
CA ILE A 214 -2.33 14.41 4.04
C ILE A 214 -2.26 15.53 5.09
N ASP A 215 -3.00 16.62 4.90
CA ASP A 215 -3.02 17.75 5.83
C ASP A 215 -3.51 17.32 7.22
N ARG A 216 -4.51 16.43 7.26
CA ARG A 216 -5.05 15.92 8.50
C ARG A 216 -4.08 15.01 9.24
N ALA A 217 -3.41 14.10 8.54
CA ALA A 217 -2.35 13.27 9.13
C ALA A 217 -1.20 14.15 9.67
N ASN A 218 -0.81 15.17 8.93
CA ASN A 218 0.16 16.16 9.39
C ASN A 218 -0.33 16.94 10.61
N TYR A 219 -1.61 17.33 10.66
CA TYR A 219 -2.19 17.99 11.81
C TYR A 219 -2.07 17.15 13.08
N TYR A 220 -2.28 15.84 13.00
CA TYR A 220 -2.12 14.90 14.10
C TYR A 220 -0.66 14.54 14.42
N GLY A 221 0.29 15.13 13.73
CA GLY A 221 1.70 15.07 14.08
C GLY A 221 2.64 14.66 12.96
N GLY A 222 2.14 14.07 11.84
CA GLY A 222 2.93 13.70 10.68
C GLY A 222 4.18 12.90 11.08
N LYS A 223 3.99 11.82 11.82
CA LYS A 223 5.09 11.08 12.47
C LYS A 223 5.91 10.28 11.47
N ASP A 224 5.33 9.95 10.32
CA ASP A 224 5.95 9.22 9.23
C ASP A 224 5.68 9.86 7.87
N ASN A 225 6.24 9.28 6.81
CA ASN A 225 5.88 9.56 5.43
C ASN A 225 4.41 9.21 5.22
N ILE A 226 3.69 9.98 4.41
CA ILE A 226 2.25 9.86 4.25
C ILE A 226 1.92 9.76 2.78
N SER A 227 1.38 8.63 2.37
CA SER A 227 0.95 8.39 0.99
C SER A 227 -0.51 7.98 0.93
N ALA A 228 -1.21 8.50 -0.06
CA ALA A 228 -2.61 8.17 -0.34
C ALA A 228 -2.87 8.19 -1.85
N VAL A 229 -3.55 7.16 -2.34
CA VAL A 229 -4.12 7.07 -3.69
C VAL A 229 -5.61 6.82 -3.53
N VAL A 230 -6.44 7.73 -4.03
CA VAL A 230 -7.91 7.62 -4.00
C VAL A 230 -8.41 7.41 -5.42
N VAL A 231 -9.23 6.38 -5.61
CA VAL A 231 -9.84 6.01 -6.89
C VAL A 231 -11.36 6.05 -6.72
N ALA A 232 -12.05 6.74 -7.60
CA ALA A 232 -13.51 6.65 -7.72
C ALA A 232 -13.86 5.62 -8.80
N ILE A 233 -14.92 4.88 -8.55
CA ILE A 233 -15.42 3.91 -9.51
C ILE A 233 -16.49 4.61 -10.35
N ASP A 234 -16.23 4.73 -11.64
CA ASP A 234 -17.17 5.28 -12.61
C ASP A 234 -17.47 4.20 -13.66
N TRP A 235 -18.64 3.60 -13.57
CA TRP A 235 -19.09 2.67 -14.59
C TRP A 235 -19.83 3.51 -15.65
N GLU A 236 -19.28 3.63 -16.85
CA GLU A 236 -20.09 4.08 -17.99
C GLU A 236 -21.27 3.11 -18.17
N GLU A 237 -22.52 3.62 -18.03
CA GLU A 237 -23.75 2.87 -18.31
C GLU A 237 -23.88 2.48 -19.78
#